data_ee3670d1e85589db54945b10fa48e581
#
_entry.id   ee3670d1e85589db54945b10fa48e581
#
_cell.length_a   1.000
_cell.length_b   1.000
_cell.length_c   1.000
_cell.angle_alpha   90.00
_cell.angle_beta   90.00
_cell.angle_gamma   90.00
#
_symmetry.space_group_name_H-M   'P 1'
#
loop_
_entity.id
_entity.type
_entity.pdbx_description
1 polymer ?
#
loop_
_entity_poly.entity_id
_entity_poly.type
_entity_poly.pdbx_seq_one_letter_code
_entity_poly.pdbx_strand_id
1 'polypeptide(L)'
;MIITPEKLKKWLDNDKNFTLLDTRPKNQIKQSPIKELKCIIGPPDSIDQIKGDKVLVCQFGIVTEGMILENDLQNSYSLLGGVQAWNEFIKDKNDLSRWSRQTILEEIGIEGQKKIMDARVAIVGMGGLGCPAATSLVAAGIGTLNIIDGDTVDLSNLHRQHLYQPKDIGKDKVNVAKRSLENISSQTKINPFNHFLDQSNAKSCFENMDIITVSYTHLRAHETYDH
;
A
#
# COMPACT_ATOMS: atom_id res chain seq x y z
N MET A 1 1.16 -24.32 -3.46
CA MET A 1 1.40 -23.12 -2.59
C MET A 1 0.27 -22.11 -2.82
N ILE A 2 0.05 -21.17 -1.87
CA ILE A 2 -0.97 -20.12 -1.99
C ILE A 2 -0.31 -18.78 -2.30
N ILE A 3 -0.93 -17.98 -3.17
CA ILE A 3 -0.52 -16.60 -3.46
C ILE A 3 -1.71 -15.63 -3.21
N THR A 4 -1.47 -14.53 -2.50
CA THR A 4 -2.51 -13.51 -2.29
C THR A 4 -2.61 -12.55 -3.48
N PRO A 5 -3.74 -11.83 -3.68
CA PRO A 5 -3.87 -10.80 -4.70
C PRO A 5 -2.77 -9.74 -4.66
N GLU A 6 -2.38 -9.28 -3.46
CA GLU A 6 -1.31 -8.27 -3.27
C GLU A 6 0.05 -8.81 -3.72
N LYS A 7 0.35 -10.09 -3.40
CA LYS A 7 1.60 -10.72 -3.79
C LYS A 7 1.65 -10.97 -5.30
N LEU A 8 0.53 -11.38 -5.89
CA LEU A 8 0.41 -11.52 -7.34
C LEU A 8 0.61 -10.18 -8.05
N LYS A 9 0.01 -9.09 -7.53
CA LYS A 9 0.22 -7.74 -8.06
C LYS A 9 1.69 -7.32 -8.01
N LYS A 10 2.39 -7.59 -6.89
CA LYS A 10 3.84 -7.34 -6.80
C LYS A 10 4.66 -8.13 -7.82
N TRP A 11 4.24 -9.36 -8.15
CA TRP A 11 4.90 -10.14 -9.19
C TRP A 11 4.75 -9.49 -10.57
N LEU A 12 3.56 -8.97 -10.86
CA LEU A 12 3.28 -8.23 -12.10
C LEU A 12 4.08 -6.92 -12.17
N ASP A 13 4.09 -6.14 -11.09
CA ASP A 13 4.77 -4.84 -11.03
C ASP A 13 6.31 -4.96 -11.11
N ASN A 14 6.86 -6.14 -10.75
CA ASN A 14 8.29 -6.45 -10.82
C ASN A 14 8.66 -7.30 -12.07
N ASP A 15 7.80 -7.39 -13.07
CA ASP A 15 8.01 -8.16 -14.30
C ASP A 15 8.46 -9.62 -14.04
N LYS A 16 8.01 -10.23 -12.93
CA LYS A 16 8.32 -11.62 -12.66
C LYS A 16 7.70 -12.53 -13.69
N ASN A 17 8.51 -13.41 -14.28
CA ASN A 17 8.03 -14.38 -15.26
C ASN A 17 7.21 -15.49 -14.58
N PHE A 18 5.94 -15.60 -14.92
CA PHE A 18 5.02 -16.68 -14.52
C PHE A 18 3.92 -16.85 -15.55
N THR A 19 3.25 -18.00 -15.51
CA THR A 19 2.08 -18.28 -16.36
C THR A 19 0.82 -18.24 -15.52
N LEU A 20 -0.17 -17.47 -15.94
CA LEU A 20 -1.49 -17.42 -15.30
C LEU A 20 -2.47 -18.32 -16.05
N LEU A 21 -3.10 -19.25 -15.34
CA LEU A 21 -4.01 -20.26 -15.87
C LEU A 21 -5.39 -20.11 -15.26
N ASP A 22 -6.39 -19.85 -16.09
CA ASP A 22 -7.80 -19.88 -15.66
C ASP A 22 -8.37 -21.27 -15.89
N THR A 23 -8.62 -21.98 -14.79
CA THR A 23 -9.10 -23.37 -14.81
C THR A 23 -10.62 -23.49 -14.84
N ARG A 24 -11.34 -22.37 -14.93
CA ARG A 24 -12.80 -22.34 -14.92
C ARG A 24 -13.40 -22.77 -16.28
N PRO A 25 -14.63 -23.28 -16.28
CA PRO A 25 -15.39 -23.49 -17.51
C PRO A 25 -15.59 -22.19 -18.31
N LYS A 26 -15.60 -22.25 -19.63
CA LYS A 26 -15.73 -21.09 -20.53
C LYS A 26 -16.96 -20.21 -20.25
N ASN A 27 -18.07 -20.79 -19.82
CA ASN A 27 -19.27 -20.05 -19.44
C ASN A 27 -19.06 -19.18 -18.19
N GLN A 28 -18.34 -19.68 -17.17
CA GLN A 28 -18.01 -18.92 -15.97
C GLN A 28 -17.01 -17.80 -16.27
N ILE A 29 -16.03 -18.05 -17.14
CA ILE A 29 -15.06 -17.02 -17.56
C ILE A 29 -15.77 -15.87 -18.26
N LYS A 30 -16.78 -16.16 -19.11
CA LYS A 30 -17.58 -15.11 -19.77
C LYS A 30 -18.43 -14.29 -18.79
N GLN A 31 -18.99 -14.93 -17.76
CA GLN A 31 -19.82 -14.25 -16.75
C GLN A 31 -19.01 -13.40 -15.78
N SER A 32 -17.82 -13.85 -15.43
CA SER A 32 -16.94 -13.15 -14.49
C SER A 32 -15.48 -13.21 -14.98
N PRO A 33 -15.10 -12.40 -15.99
CA PRO A 33 -13.74 -12.37 -16.50
C PRO A 33 -12.77 -11.86 -15.41
N ILE A 34 -11.56 -12.38 -15.41
CA ILE A 34 -10.50 -11.83 -14.56
C ILE A 34 -10.05 -10.48 -15.14
N LYS A 35 -10.03 -9.43 -14.31
CA LYS A 35 -9.72 -8.09 -14.76
C LYS A 35 -8.21 -7.84 -14.82
N GLU A 36 -7.78 -7.06 -15.81
CA GLU A 36 -6.39 -6.58 -15.97
C GLU A 36 -5.32 -7.68 -16.09
N LEU A 37 -5.70 -8.93 -16.29
CA LEU A 37 -4.77 -10.02 -16.45
C LEU A 37 -5.02 -10.80 -17.74
N LYS A 38 -3.95 -11.17 -18.41
CA LYS A 38 -3.99 -12.11 -19.54
C LYS A 38 -3.78 -13.51 -19.00
N CYS A 39 -4.79 -14.36 -19.16
CA CYS A 39 -4.75 -15.77 -18.75
C CYS A 39 -4.69 -16.67 -19.94
N ILE A 40 -3.99 -17.80 -19.80
CA ILE A 40 -4.17 -18.96 -20.67
C ILE A 40 -5.41 -19.69 -20.16
N ILE A 41 -6.39 -19.90 -21.04
CA ILE A 41 -7.54 -20.73 -20.76
C ILE A 41 -7.19 -22.14 -21.22
N GLY A 42 -7.05 -23.05 -20.29
CA GLY A 42 -6.69 -24.41 -20.61
C GLY A 42 -7.30 -25.44 -19.67
N PRO A 43 -7.51 -26.68 -20.16
CA PRO A 43 -7.88 -27.78 -19.28
C PRO A 43 -6.74 -28.09 -18.31
N PRO A 44 -7.06 -28.63 -17.12
CA PRO A 44 -6.06 -29.03 -16.12
C PRO A 44 -4.95 -29.95 -16.65
N ASP A 45 -5.26 -30.77 -17.63
CA ASP A 45 -4.35 -31.79 -18.19
C ASP A 45 -3.14 -31.20 -18.93
N SER A 46 -3.12 -29.90 -19.21
CA SER A 46 -1.99 -29.22 -19.87
C SER A 46 -1.04 -28.51 -18.89
N ILE A 47 -1.31 -28.54 -17.59
CA ILE A 47 -0.58 -27.77 -16.57
C ILE A 47 0.87 -28.27 -16.43
N ASP A 48 1.08 -29.57 -16.51
CA ASP A 48 2.41 -30.20 -16.35
C ASP A 48 3.38 -29.84 -17.48
N GLN A 49 2.87 -29.46 -18.65
CA GLN A 49 3.69 -29.06 -19.80
C GLN A 49 4.22 -27.63 -19.68
N ILE A 50 3.70 -26.85 -18.72
CA ILE A 50 4.10 -25.45 -18.55
C ILE A 50 5.31 -25.38 -17.61
N LYS A 51 6.44 -24.89 -18.14
CA LYS A 51 7.66 -24.67 -17.36
C LYS A 51 7.60 -23.38 -16.55
N GLY A 52 8.22 -23.38 -15.37
CA GLY A 52 8.33 -22.19 -14.52
C GLY A 52 7.19 -22.05 -13.52
N ASP A 53 7.10 -20.86 -12.89
CA ASP A 53 6.06 -20.54 -11.92
C ASP A 53 4.69 -20.44 -12.60
N LYS A 54 3.69 -21.06 -11.99
CA LYS A 54 2.30 -21.08 -12.47
C LYS A 54 1.37 -20.55 -11.41
N VAL A 55 0.47 -19.65 -11.78
CA VAL A 55 -0.62 -19.21 -10.90
C VAL A 55 -1.93 -19.75 -11.48
N LEU A 56 -2.59 -20.62 -10.75
CA LEU A 56 -3.87 -21.20 -11.09
C LEU A 56 -4.98 -20.38 -10.44
N VAL A 57 -6.01 -20.07 -11.23
CA VAL A 57 -7.18 -19.34 -10.73
C VAL A 57 -8.48 -20.12 -11.00
N CYS A 58 -9.32 -20.18 -9.98
CA CYS A 58 -10.71 -20.59 -10.08
C CYS A 58 -11.59 -19.48 -9.49
N GLN A 59 -12.90 -19.72 -9.34
CA GLN A 59 -13.80 -18.67 -8.87
C GLN A 59 -13.47 -18.16 -7.46
N PHE A 60 -13.13 -19.07 -6.52
CA PHE A 60 -12.91 -18.79 -5.10
C PHE A 60 -11.57 -19.28 -4.55
N GLY A 61 -10.67 -19.82 -5.35
CA GLY A 61 -9.36 -20.30 -4.94
C GLY A 61 -9.32 -21.76 -4.40
N ILE A 62 -10.43 -22.34 -4.00
CA ILE A 62 -10.50 -23.65 -3.33
C ILE A 62 -10.17 -24.79 -4.31
N VAL A 63 -10.77 -24.79 -5.49
CA VAL A 63 -10.58 -25.88 -6.48
C VAL A 63 -9.14 -25.98 -6.95
N THR A 64 -8.48 -24.83 -7.20
CA THR A 64 -7.08 -24.81 -7.65
C THR A 64 -6.09 -25.21 -6.57
N GLU A 65 -6.43 -25.00 -5.29
CA GLU A 65 -5.62 -25.51 -4.18
C GLU A 65 -5.69 -27.04 -4.12
N GLY A 66 -6.88 -27.62 -4.20
CA GLY A 66 -7.09 -29.07 -4.29
C GLY A 66 -6.35 -29.68 -5.47
N MET A 67 -6.46 -29.11 -6.67
CA MET A 67 -5.78 -29.57 -7.87
C MET A 67 -4.24 -29.61 -7.72
N ILE A 68 -3.66 -28.57 -7.08
CA ILE A 68 -2.21 -28.51 -6.85
C ILE A 68 -1.76 -29.63 -5.90
N LEU A 69 -2.53 -29.90 -4.85
CA LEU A 69 -2.21 -30.92 -3.85
C LEU A 69 -2.41 -32.34 -4.40
N GLU A 70 -3.52 -32.61 -5.08
CA GLU A 70 -3.84 -33.94 -5.61
C GLU A 70 -2.91 -34.40 -6.73
N ASN A 71 -2.39 -33.46 -7.54
CA ASN A 71 -1.53 -33.76 -8.68
C ASN A 71 -0.06 -33.42 -8.45
N ASP A 72 0.33 -33.07 -7.21
CA ASP A 72 1.71 -32.69 -6.83
C ASP A 72 2.37 -31.66 -7.79
N LEU A 73 1.61 -30.65 -8.19
CA LEU A 73 2.06 -29.68 -9.20
C LEU A 73 3.15 -28.76 -8.66
N GLN A 74 4.36 -28.98 -9.15
CA GLN A 74 5.54 -28.20 -8.74
C GLN A 74 5.47 -26.75 -9.27
N ASN A 75 6.03 -25.79 -8.50
CA ASN A 75 6.06 -24.37 -8.84
C ASN A 75 4.66 -23.79 -9.18
N SER A 76 3.62 -24.30 -8.49
CA SER A 76 2.24 -23.93 -8.72
C SER A 76 1.64 -23.23 -7.51
N TYR A 77 0.92 -22.15 -7.76
CA TYR A 77 0.31 -21.29 -6.75
C TYR A 77 -1.19 -21.18 -7.01
N SER A 78 -2.00 -21.42 -6.01
CA SER A 78 -3.44 -21.11 -6.05
C SER A 78 -3.66 -19.66 -5.62
N LEU A 79 -4.40 -18.89 -6.41
CA LEU A 79 -4.78 -17.53 -6.05
C LEU A 79 -5.82 -17.56 -4.93
N LEU A 80 -5.45 -17.03 -3.75
CA LEU A 80 -6.30 -16.95 -2.58
C LEU A 80 -7.59 -16.17 -2.89
N GLY A 81 -8.74 -16.79 -2.63
CA GLY A 81 -10.06 -16.22 -2.95
C GLY A 81 -10.36 -16.13 -4.45
N GLY A 82 -9.48 -16.65 -5.30
CA GLY A 82 -9.69 -16.80 -6.74
C GLY A 82 -9.91 -15.50 -7.50
N VAL A 83 -10.64 -15.63 -8.62
CA VAL A 83 -10.98 -14.48 -9.49
C VAL A 83 -11.85 -13.45 -8.77
N GLN A 84 -12.69 -13.87 -7.84
CA GLN A 84 -13.53 -12.94 -7.08
C GLN A 84 -12.65 -12.00 -6.25
N ALA A 85 -11.76 -12.54 -5.41
CA ALA A 85 -10.89 -11.71 -4.56
C ALA A 85 -9.96 -10.83 -5.39
N TRP A 86 -9.44 -11.33 -6.54
CA TRP A 86 -8.67 -10.50 -7.46
C TRP A 86 -9.46 -9.33 -8.01
N ASN A 87 -10.68 -9.58 -8.51
CA ASN A 87 -11.52 -8.54 -9.11
C ASN A 87 -11.97 -7.50 -8.07
N GLU A 88 -12.23 -7.91 -6.82
CA GLU A 88 -12.49 -7.00 -5.70
C GLU A 88 -11.26 -6.17 -5.37
N PHE A 89 -10.09 -6.79 -5.25
CA PHE A 89 -8.82 -6.11 -5.00
C PHE A 89 -8.49 -5.06 -6.07
N ILE A 90 -8.69 -5.39 -7.36
CA ILE A 90 -8.48 -4.43 -8.46
C ILE A 90 -9.56 -3.33 -8.44
N LYS A 91 -10.81 -3.66 -8.10
CA LYS A 91 -11.89 -2.67 -7.98
C LYS A 91 -11.57 -1.66 -6.88
N ASP A 92 -11.13 -2.13 -5.71
CA ASP A 92 -10.79 -1.26 -4.58
C ASP A 92 -9.62 -0.33 -4.92
N LYS A 93 -8.61 -0.82 -5.65
CA LYS A 93 -7.50 0.01 -6.14
C LYS A 93 -7.92 1.04 -7.19
N ASN A 94 -8.92 0.73 -8.01
CA ASN A 94 -9.41 1.61 -9.08
C ASN A 94 -10.64 2.41 -8.65
N ASP A 95 -11.18 2.19 -7.45
CA ASP A 95 -12.30 2.96 -6.93
C ASP A 95 -11.83 4.32 -6.42
N LEU A 96 -11.99 5.33 -7.28
CA LEU A 96 -11.69 6.73 -6.96
C LEU A 96 -12.88 7.48 -6.36
N SER A 97 -13.97 6.79 -5.99
CA SER A 97 -15.20 7.41 -5.47
C SER A 97 -14.93 8.25 -4.21
N ARG A 98 -14.02 7.80 -3.35
CA ARG A 98 -13.56 8.55 -2.16
C ARG A 98 -13.01 9.93 -2.53
N TRP A 99 -12.32 10.03 -3.65
CA TRP A 99 -11.66 11.26 -4.12
C TRP A 99 -12.41 11.92 -5.28
N SER A 100 -13.70 11.62 -5.46
CA SER A 100 -14.52 12.17 -6.54
C SER A 100 -14.51 13.70 -6.57
N ARG A 101 -14.38 14.37 -5.41
CA ARG A 101 -14.26 15.83 -5.32
C ARG A 101 -12.89 16.37 -5.72
N GLN A 102 -11.85 15.54 -5.70
CA GLN A 102 -10.52 15.91 -6.21
C GLN A 102 -10.41 15.63 -7.70
N THR A 103 -10.96 14.51 -8.16
CA THR A 103 -10.85 14.10 -9.57
C THR A 103 -11.66 14.92 -10.54
N ILE A 104 -12.62 15.76 -10.08
CA ILE A 104 -13.34 16.73 -10.92
C ILE A 104 -12.55 18.02 -11.16
N LEU A 105 -11.48 18.29 -10.41
CA LEU A 105 -10.63 19.46 -10.61
C LEU A 105 -9.73 19.21 -11.84
N GLU A 106 -9.68 20.18 -12.76
CA GLU A 106 -8.89 20.03 -14.00
C GLU A 106 -7.41 19.81 -13.71
N GLU A 107 -6.88 20.45 -12.67
CA GLU A 107 -5.47 20.34 -12.26
C GLU A 107 -5.09 18.97 -11.70
N ILE A 108 -6.06 18.22 -11.21
CA ILE A 108 -5.84 16.88 -10.63
C ILE A 108 -6.31 15.80 -11.61
N GLY A 109 -7.60 15.76 -11.90
CA GLY A 109 -8.22 14.74 -12.73
C GLY A 109 -8.02 13.32 -12.19
N ILE A 110 -8.38 12.33 -12.98
CA ILE A 110 -8.19 10.91 -12.66
C ILE A 110 -6.70 10.55 -12.64
N GLU A 111 -5.94 11.03 -13.61
CA GLU A 111 -4.51 10.73 -13.73
C GLU A 111 -3.67 11.41 -12.63
N GLY A 112 -4.02 12.62 -12.21
CA GLY A 112 -3.40 13.27 -11.07
C GLY A 112 -3.66 12.52 -9.76
N GLN A 113 -4.89 12.03 -9.55
CA GLN A 113 -5.21 11.21 -8.37
C GLN A 113 -4.43 9.90 -8.35
N LYS A 114 -4.25 9.24 -9.47
CA LYS A 114 -3.37 8.04 -9.56
C LYS A 114 -1.93 8.36 -9.19
N LYS A 115 -1.39 9.49 -9.67
CA LYS A 115 -0.03 9.95 -9.28
C LYS A 115 0.07 10.21 -7.77
N ILE A 116 -0.96 10.79 -7.15
CA ILE A 116 -1.00 10.97 -5.68
C ILE A 116 -0.98 9.59 -4.99
N MET A 117 -1.73 8.63 -5.49
CA MET A 117 -1.78 7.27 -4.91
C MET A 117 -0.47 6.49 -5.09
N ASP A 118 0.35 6.82 -6.06
CA ASP A 118 1.67 6.22 -6.27
C ASP A 118 2.78 6.98 -5.52
N ALA A 119 2.55 8.24 -5.14
CA ALA A 119 3.56 9.11 -4.54
C ALA A 119 3.98 8.65 -3.13
N ARG A 120 5.24 8.94 -2.81
CA ARG A 120 5.92 8.57 -1.56
C ARG A 120 6.45 9.82 -0.88
N VAL A 121 5.99 10.09 0.33
CA VAL A 121 6.33 11.30 1.09
C VAL A 121 6.96 10.94 2.41
N ALA A 122 8.00 11.66 2.82
CA ALA A 122 8.54 11.62 4.17
C ALA A 122 8.21 12.91 4.92
N ILE A 123 7.72 12.78 6.16
CA ILE A 123 7.48 13.90 7.09
C ILE A 123 8.44 13.77 8.27
N VAL A 124 9.27 14.77 8.47
CA VAL A 124 10.15 14.89 9.64
C VAL A 124 9.48 15.79 10.68
N GLY A 125 9.17 15.22 11.83
CA GLY A 125 8.46 15.90 12.92
C GLY A 125 6.94 15.67 12.87
N MET A 126 6.42 15.00 13.89
CA MET A 126 4.99 14.71 14.06
C MET A 126 4.39 15.60 15.18
N GLY A 127 4.74 16.88 15.11
CA GLY A 127 4.25 17.94 15.99
C GLY A 127 3.02 18.67 15.45
N GLY A 128 2.90 19.96 15.83
CA GLY A 128 1.75 20.80 15.46
C GLY A 128 1.58 21.06 13.96
N LEU A 129 2.64 20.96 13.15
CA LEU A 129 2.59 21.07 11.68
C LEU A 129 2.57 19.71 11.02
N GLY A 130 3.34 18.73 11.53
CA GLY A 130 3.40 17.39 10.96
C GLY A 130 2.07 16.62 11.06
N CYS A 131 1.36 16.74 12.19
CA CYS A 131 0.06 16.09 12.36
C CYS A 131 -0.97 16.51 11.29
N PRO A 132 -1.28 17.81 11.08
CA PRO A 132 -2.23 18.22 10.03
C PRO A 132 -1.72 17.88 8.63
N ALA A 133 -0.42 18.03 8.35
CA ALA A 133 0.13 17.65 7.05
C ALA A 133 -0.05 16.16 6.75
N ALA A 134 0.32 15.28 7.70
CA ALA A 134 0.12 13.83 7.56
C ALA A 134 -1.36 13.45 7.36
N THR A 135 -2.24 14.07 8.16
CA THR A 135 -3.69 13.86 8.04
C THR A 135 -4.21 14.22 6.65
N SER A 136 -3.81 15.38 6.13
CA SER A 136 -4.23 15.87 4.81
C SER A 136 -3.70 14.97 3.68
N LEU A 137 -2.43 14.56 3.73
CA LEU A 137 -1.84 13.67 2.74
C LEU A 137 -2.51 12.29 2.71
N VAL A 138 -2.75 11.71 3.87
CA VAL A 138 -3.44 10.40 3.97
C VAL A 138 -4.89 10.51 3.49
N ALA A 139 -5.59 11.58 3.85
CA ALA A 139 -6.95 11.83 3.37
C ALA A 139 -7.01 12.04 1.85
N ALA A 140 -6.00 12.71 1.27
CA ALA A 140 -5.86 12.91 -0.17
C ALA A 140 -5.48 11.64 -0.94
N GLY A 141 -5.09 10.57 -0.24
CA GLY A 141 -4.82 9.26 -0.84
C GLY A 141 -3.37 9.03 -1.23
N ILE A 142 -2.41 9.63 -0.52
CA ILE A 142 -0.98 9.37 -0.74
C ILE A 142 -0.67 7.87 -0.62
N GLY A 143 0.21 7.34 -1.48
CA GLY A 143 0.51 5.91 -1.50
C GLY A 143 1.39 5.45 -0.34
N THR A 144 2.49 6.16 -0.08
CA THR A 144 3.40 5.82 1.01
C THR A 144 3.76 7.06 1.83
N LEU A 145 3.72 6.93 3.14
CA LEU A 145 4.08 7.98 4.08
C LEU A 145 5.11 7.46 5.10
N ASN A 146 6.33 8.00 5.05
CA ASN A 146 7.30 7.83 6.12
C ASN A 146 7.12 8.95 7.14
N ILE A 147 6.94 8.60 8.41
CA ILE A 147 6.80 9.57 9.51
C ILE A 147 7.96 9.40 10.48
N ILE A 148 8.71 10.46 10.73
CA ILE A 148 9.95 10.45 11.52
C ILE A 148 9.79 11.41 12.70
N ASP A 149 9.86 10.91 13.93
CA ASP A 149 9.85 11.68 15.18
C ASP A 149 10.37 10.82 16.32
N GLY A 150 11.25 11.34 17.16
CA GLY A 150 11.82 10.65 18.32
C GLY A 150 11.14 10.96 19.64
N ASP A 151 10.11 11.81 19.63
CA ASP A 151 9.40 12.24 20.86
C ASP A 151 8.30 11.28 21.31
N THR A 152 7.93 11.43 22.56
CA THR A 152 6.69 10.87 23.13
C THR A 152 5.57 11.89 23.16
N VAL A 153 4.33 11.41 23.27
CA VAL A 153 3.14 12.26 23.43
C VAL A 153 3.13 12.86 24.84
N ASP A 154 2.99 14.18 24.92
CA ASP A 154 2.88 14.95 26.16
C ASP A 154 1.52 15.65 26.26
N LEU A 155 1.03 15.87 27.48
CA LEU A 155 -0.23 16.56 27.74
C LEU A 155 -0.28 17.95 27.09
N SER A 156 0.84 18.69 27.13
CA SER A 156 0.97 20.01 26.51
C SER A 156 0.91 20.01 24.98
N ASN A 157 0.92 18.83 24.35
CA ASN A 157 0.83 18.70 22.90
C ASN A 157 -0.62 18.62 22.39
N LEU A 158 -1.55 18.12 23.19
CA LEU A 158 -2.87 17.69 22.78
C LEU A 158 -3.75 18.81 22.18
N HIS A 159 -3.53 20.06 22.58
CA HIS A 159 -4.31 21.20 22.07
C HIS A 159 -4.04 21.53 20.59
N ARG A 160 -2.93 21.03 19.99
CA ARG A 160 -2.54 21.32 18.61
C ARG A 160 -2.11 20.10 17.80
N GLN A 161 -1.86 18.96 18.44
CA GLN A 161 -1.43 17.70 17.79
C GLN A 161 -2.56 16.68 17.84
N HIS A 162 -3.56 16.88 17.00
CA HIS A 162 -4.86 16.21 17.03
C HIS A 162 -4.85 14.70 16.66
N LEU A 163 -3.71 14.14 16.25
CA LEU A 163 -3.56 12.70 16.08
C LEU A 163 -3.45 11.94 17.41
N TYR A 164 -3.22 12.66 18.53
CA TYR A 164 -3.02 12.09 19.86
C TYR A 164 -4.18 12.37 20.79
N GLN A 165 -4.38 11.49 21.75
CA GLN A 165 -5.44 11.55 22.76
C GLN A 165 -4.82 11.44 24.16
N PRO A 166 -5.56 11.81 25.25
CA PRO A 166 -5.05 11.71 26.62
C PRO A 166 -4.54 10.31 27.01
N LYS A 167 -5.16 9.25 26.48
CA LYS A 167 -4.74 7.86 26.70
C LYS A 167 -3.39 7.49 26.03
N ASP A 168 -2.85 8.38 25.21
CA ASP A 168 -1.62 8.16 24.47
C ASP A 168 -0.40 8.84 25.10
N ILE A 169 -0.60 9.60 26.18
CA ILE A 169 0.50 10.27 26.90
C ILE A 169 1.57 9.24 27.30
N GLY A 170 2.83 9.58 27.00
CA GLY A 170 4.01 8.75 27.25
C GLY A 170 4.32 7.71 26.17
N LYS A 171 3.46 7.54 25.14
CA LYS A 171 3.73 6.65 24.00
C LYS A 171 4.46 7.38 22.89
N ASP A 172 5.20 6.63 22.06
CA ASP A 172 5.92 7.19 20.91
C ASP A 172 4.95 7.85 19.92
N LYS A 173 5.24 9.09 19.55
CA LYS A 173 4.41 9.87 18.62
C LYS A 173 4.16 9.14 17.32
N VAL A 174 5.20 8.60 16.67
CA VAL A 174 5.07 7.93 15.36
C VAL A 174 4.20 6.68 15.40
N ASN A 175 4.24 5.90 16.49
CA ASN A 175 3.44 4.70 16.62
C ASN A 175 1.95 5.03 16.84
N VAL A 176 1.67 6.08 17.63
CA VAL A 176 0.31 6.58 17.82
C VAL A 176 -0.23 7.23 16.55
N ALA A 177 0.59 8.07 15.88
CA ALA A 177 0.24 8.73 14.62
C ALA A 177 -0.10 7.69 13.54
N LYS A 178 0.73 6.65 13.36
CA LYS A 178 0.45 5.56 12.42
C LYS A 178 -0.95 4.98 12.65
N ARG A 179 -1.26 4.55 13.88
CA ARG A 179 -2.58 3.98 14.22
C ARG A 179 -3.73 4.96 13.91
N SER A 180 -3.55 6.23 14.24
CA SER A 180 -4.58 7.26 14.01
C SER A 180 -4.78 7.54 12.51
N LEU A 181 -3.71 7.56 11.74
CA LEU A 181 -3.73 7.76 10.29
C LEU A 181 -4.30 6.55 9.53
N GLU A 182 -4.01 5.32 9.97
CA GLU A 182 -4.58 4.09 9.41
C GLU A 182 -6.12 4.05 9.56
N ASN A 183 -6.68 4.69 10.60
CA ASN A 183 -8.13 4.87 10.73
C ASN A 183 -8.73 5.85 9.71
N ILE A 184 -7.92 6.77 9.15
CA ILE A 184 -8.35 7.69 8.09
C ILE A 184 -8.35 6.96 6.74
N SER A 185 -7.28 6.22 6.43
CA SER A 185 -7.16 5.43 5.20
C SER A 185 -6.27 4.22 5.40
N SER A 186 -6.82 3.04 5.12
CA SER A 186 -6.07 1.78 5.10
C SER A 186 -5.25 1.59 3.81
N GLN A 187 -5.44 2.43 2.80
CA GLN A 187 -4.76 2.33 1.51
C GLN A 187 -3.35 2.92 1.54
N THR A 188 -3.08 3.87 2.44
CA THR A 188 -1.76 4.47 2.60
C THR A 188 -0.84 3.55 3.39
N LYS A 189 0.33 3.23 2.84
CA LYS A 189 1.37 2.52 3.57
C LYS A 189 2.12 3.49 4.48
N ILE A 190 1.99 3.34 5.82
CA ILE A 190 2.62 4.21 6.81
C ILE A 190 3.79 3.50 7.48
N ASN A 191 4.99 4.06 7.35
CA ASN A 191 6.22 3.57 7.96
C ASN A 191 6.66 4.51 9.08
N PRO A 192 6.58 4.10 10.36
CA PRO A 192 7.03 4.90 11.49
C PRO A 192 8.52 4.72 11.74
N PHE A 193 9.24 5.82 11.96
CA PHE A 193 10.64 5.86 12.35
C PHE A 193 10.75 6.57 13.71
N ASN A 194 10.88 5.78 14.78
CA ASN A 194 10.91 6.29 16.15
C ASN A 194 12.33 6.71 16.57
N HIS A 195 12.84 7.76 15.98
CA HIS A 195 14.11 8.40 16.31
C HIS A 195 14.17 9.81 15.77
N PHE A 196 15.05 10.63 16.33
CA PHE A 196 15.37 11.93 15.74
C PHE A 196 16.18 11.74 14.47
N LEU A 197 15.94 12.61 13.48
CA LEU A 197 16.66 12.58 12.24
C LEU A 197 18.11 13.08 12.44
N ASP A 198 19.07 12.31 11.94
CA ASP A 198 20.48 12.69 11.90
C ASP A 198 21.15 12.16 10.62
N GLN A 199 22.46 12.46 10.44
CA GLN A 199 23.21 12.05 9.25
C GLN A 199 23.33 10.52 9.08
N SER A 200 23.26 9.76 10.18
CA SER A 200 23.44 8.29 10.15
C SER A 200 22.18 7.58 9.68
N ASN A 201 20.97 8.15 9.93
CA ASN A 201 19.68 7.53 9.66
C ASN A 201 18.90 8.18 8.50
N ALA A 202 19.29 9.38 8.07
CA ALA A 202 18.58 10.13 7.02
C ALA A 202 18.42 9.32 5.72
N LYS A 203 19.45 8.59 5.30
CA LYS A 203 19.38 7.76 4.08
C LYS A 203 18.28 6.73 4.15
N SER A 204 18.14 6.00 5.25
CA SER A 204 17.12 4.96 5.42
C SER A 204 15.69 5.55 5.53
N CYS A 205 15.55 6.73 6.16
CA CYS A 205 14.27 7.41 6.26
C CYS A 205 13.75 7.93 4.93
N PHE A 206 14.66 8.30 4.01
CA PHE A 206 14.35 8.98 2.76
C PHE A 206 14.50 8.11 1.52
N GLU A 207 14.93 6.86 1.69
CA GLU A 207 15.12 5.95 0.57
C GLU A 207 13.82 5.78 -0.24
N ASN A 208 13.92 6.03 -1.55
CA ASN A 208 12.81 5.99 -2.50
C ASN A 208 11.64 6.94 -2.17
N MET A 209 11.88 8.05 -1.49
CA MET A 209 10.86 9.10 -1.29
C MET A 209 10.92 10.13 -2.41
N ASP A 210 9.75 10.52 -2.91
CA ASP A 210 9.60 11.53 -3.97
C ASP A 210 9.66 12.96 -3.38
N ILE A 211 9.14 13.12 -2.14
CA ILE A 211 9.06 14.41 -1.45
C ILE A 211 9.45 14.21 0.01
N ILE A 212 10.25 15.17 0.52
CA ILE A 212 10.60 15.26 1.93
C ILE A 212 10.09 16.60 2.46
N THR A 213 9.30 16.57 3.53
CA THR A 213 8.85 17.78 4.22
C THR A 213 9.36 17.79 5.65
N VAL A 214 9.91 18.94 6.07
CA VAL A 214 10.43 19.13 7.41
C VAL A 214 9.47 20.00 8.20
N SER A 215 8.85 19.41 9.21
CA SER A 215 7.90 20.05 10.12
C SER A 215 8.49 20.20 11.54
N TYR A 216 9.79 20.33 11.62
CA TYR A 216 10.59 20.38 12.84
C TYR A 216 11.21 21.77 13.01
N THR A 217 10.99 22.43 14.13
CA THR A 217 11.39 23.84 14.34
C THR A 217 12.83 24.02 14.80
N HIS A 218 13.51 22.97 15.30
CA HIS A 218 14.88 23.10 15.83
C HIS A 218 15.99 23.20 14.79
N LEU A 219 15.78 22.78 13.55
CA LEU A 219 16.79 22.93 12.48
C LEU A 219 17.03 24.40 12.10
N ARG A 220 16.09 25.31 12.36
CA ARG A 220 16.28 26.75 12.08
C ARG A 220 17.06 27.53 13.13
N ALA A 221 17.23 26.98 14.33
CA ALA A 221 17.94 27.68 15.42
C ALA A 221 19.47 27.67 15.24
N HIS A 222 20.03 26.79 14.41
CA HIS A 222 21.48 26.70 14.16
C HIS A 222 21.93 27.43 12.90
N GLU A 223 21.04 27.86 12.01
CA GLU A 223 21.41 28.60 10.79
C GLU A 223 21.47 30.13 10.98
N THR A 224 21.11 30.65 12.14
CA THR A 224 21.04 32.11 12.38
C THR A 224 22.13 32.70 13.29
N TYR A 225 23.18 31.94 13.61
CA TYR A 225 24.27 32.42 14.43
C TYR A 225 25.65 32.17 13.76
N ASP A 226 25.85 32.76 12.59
CA ASP A 226 27.16 33.07 12.07
C ASP A 226 27.10 34.43 11.33
N HIS A 227 27.19 35.48 12.16
CA HIS A 227 27.62 36.83 11.71
C HIS A 227 28.53 37.42 12.76
#